data_59ced9fa8226baad28e62d06d4c7b397
#
_entry.id   59ced9fa8226baad28e62d06d4c7b397
#
_cell.length_a   1.000
_cell.length_b   1.000
_cell.length_c   1.000
_cell.angle_alpha   90.00
_cell.angle_beta   90.00
_cell.angle_gamma   90.00
#
_symmetry.space_group_name_H-M   'P 1'
#
loop_
_entity.id
_entity.type
_entity.pdbx_description
1 polymer ?
#
loop_
_entity_poly.entity_id
_entity_poly.type
_entity_poly.pdbx_seq_one_letter_code
_entity_poly.pdbx_strand_id
1 'polypeptide(L)'
;SNPRRLKKDDVVMAYLQKWKKTGDYKIAAGGHSFENPPAENQPKILIRGKTPREVLNEFKFQGFLALNDQHWQSYNWVFSRLDTNKDGRHSKEEYIVNGVHMNEQARKGIFNAADYDQDGFVSAFEYFENRIITDEAKLIFEAMDQNKNGQLTRSEFMRSKRIKDLKLAEAIFQALDTNNNGELIIPEYLRVWGKWARSK
;
A
#
# COMPACT_ATOMS: atom_id res chain seq x y z
N SER A 1 13.87 27.30 10.09
CA SER A 1 13.57 26.92 8.70
C SER A 1 12.86 25.59 8.70
N ASN A 2 11.60 25.59 8.30
CA ASN A 2 10.79 24.38 8.19
C ASN A 2 11.43 23.46 7.13
N PRO A 3 11.85 22.23 7.44
CA PRO A 3 12.41 21.38 6.42
C PRO A 3 11.33 21.15 5.37
N ARG A 4 11.63 21.46 4.13
CA ARG A 4 10.75 21.26 2.98
C ARG A 4 10.30 19.81 2.98
N ARG A 5 9.02 19.58 3.27
CA ARG A 5 8.44 18.22 3.22
C ARG A 5 8.59 17.73 1.78
N LEU A 6 9.44 16.71 1.59
CA LEU A 6 9.63 16.11 0.28
C LEU A 6 8.26 15.63 -0.24
N LYS A 7 7.97 15.92 -1.48
CA LYS A 7 6.78 15.38 -2.13
C LYS A 7 6.97 13.88 -2.34
N LYS A 8 5.88 13.13 -2.31
CA LYS A 8 5.85 11.68 -2.58
C LYS A 8 6.72 11.32 -3.80
N ASP A 9 6.51 12.02 -4.88
CA ASP A 9 7.17 11.76 -6.16
C ASP A 9 8.69 12.00 -6.11
N ASP A 10 9.14 13.02 -5.38
CA ASP A 10 10.58 13.31 -5.22
C ASP A 10 11.31 12.15 -4.50
N VAL A 11 10.68 11.54 -3.51
CA VAL A 11 11.24 10.41 -2.76
C VAL A 11 11.31 9.18 -3.66
N VAL A 12 10.24 8.86 -4.36
CA VAL A 12 10.17 7.72 -5.29
C VAL A 12 11.21 7.88 -6.40
N MET A 13 11.29 9.07 -7.00
CA MET A 13 12.27 9.34 -8.06
C MET A 13 13.70 9.19 -7.58
N ALA A 14 14.01 9.62 -6.36
CA ALA A 14 15.34 9.45 -5.77
C ALA A 14 15.71 7.96 -5.63
N TYR A 15 14.80 7.12 -5.17
CA TYR A 15 15.01 5.67 -5.04
C TYR A 15 15.10 4.98 -6.40
N LEU A 16 14.26 5.33 -7.35
CA LEU A 16 14.31 4.78 -8.70
C LEU A 16 15.62 5.14 -9.44
N GLN A 17 16.15 6.36 -9.23
CA GLN A 17 17.45 6.76 -9.76
C GLN A 17 18.59 5.98 -9.10
N LYS A 18 18.52 5.75 -7.78
CA LYS A 18 19.48 4.90 -7.07
C LYS A 18 19.48 3.49 -7.65
N TRP A 19 18.31 2.94 -7.89
CA TRP A 19 18.12 1.62 -8.48
C TRP A 19 18.73 1.49 -9.89
N LYS A 20 18.53 2.49 -10.75
CA LYS A 20 19.19 2.55 -12.05
C LYS A 20 20.72 2.55 -11.97
N LYS A 21 21.29 3.23 -10.95
CA LYS A 21 22.74 3.33 -10.78
C LYS A 21 23.36 2.03 -10.29
N THR A 22 22.68 1.28 -9.43
CA THR A 22 23.21 0.01 -8.88
C THR A 22 23.16 -1.12 -9.91
N GLY A 23 22.42 -0.95 -11.01
CA GLY A 23 22.27 -1.99 -12.02
C GLY A 23 21.47 -3.21 -11.55
N ASP A 24 20.94 -3.17 -10.34
CA ASP A 24 20.19 -4.27 -9.72
C ASP A 24 18.90 -4.56 -10.49
N TYR A 25 18.47 -3.59 -11.29
CA TYR A 25 17.27 -3.74 -12.09
C TYR A 25 17.21 -2.77 -13.29
N LYS A 26 16.85 -3.28 -14.46
CA LYS A 26 16.56 -2.47 -15.65
C LYS A 26 15.06 -2.15 -15.67
N ILE A 27 14.71 -0.94 -15.32
CA ILE A 27 13.34 -0.48 -15.57
C ILE A 27 13.16 -0.52 -17.08
N ALA A 28 12.21 -1.33 -17.55
CA ALA A 28 11.86 -1.37 -18.95
C ALA A 28 11.56 0.06 -19.44
N ALA A 29 12.10 0.42 -20.59
CA ALA A 29 11.95 1.74 -21.20
C ALA A 29 10.57 1.95 -21.83
N GLY A 30 9.52 1.48 -21.20
CA GLY A 30 8.13 1.73 -21.56
C GLY A 30 7.55 2.66 -20.52
N GLY A 31 7.58 3.96 -20.81
CA GLY A 31 7.16 5.01 -19.91
C GLY A 31 5.76 4.83 -19.34
N HIS A 32 5.68 4.15 -18.22
CA HIS A 32 4.57 4.40 -17.32
C HIS A 32 4.85 5.76 -16.69
N SER A 33 4.08 6.75 -17.12
CA SER A 33 4.06 8.02 -16.43
C SER A 33 3.63 7.73 -14.99
N PHE A 34 4.33 8.29 -14.02
CA PHE A 34 3.90 8.29 -12.61
C PHE A 34 2.61 9.11 -12.39
N GLU A 35 1.93 9.44 -13.44
CA GLU A 35 0.63 10.05 -13.43
C GLU A 35 -0.39 8.94 -13.17
N ASN A 36 -0.87 8.87 -11.94
CA ASN A 36 -2.10 8.14 -11.67
C ASN A 36 -3.14 8.58 -12.71
N PRO A 37 -3.89 7.67 -13.33
CA PRO A 37 -4.97 8.05 -14.22
C PRO A 37 -5.82 9.11 -13.52
N PRO A 38 -6.26 10.15 -14.21
CA PRO A 38 -6.93 11.27 -13.59
C PRO A 38 -8.14 10.75 -12.83
N ALA A 39 -8.13 10.94 -11.53
CA ALA A 39 -9.24 10.60 -10.64
C ALA A 39 -10.41 11.58 -10.83
N GLU A 40 -10.65 12.04 -12.06
CA GLU A 40 -11.64 13.08 -12.35
C GLU A 40 -13.09 12.65 -12.13
N ASN A 41 -13.36 11.35 -11.97
CA ASN A 41 -14.73 10.84 -11.80
C ASN A 41 -14.91 9.89 -10.59
N GLN A 42 -13.96 9.80 -9.66
CA GLN A 42 -14.24 9.05 -8.44
C GLN A 42 -15.04 9.94 -7.47
N PRO A 43 -16.18 9.44 -6.95
CA PRO A 43 -16.94 10.18 -5.95
C PRO A 43 -16.01 10.52 -4.79
N LYS A 44 -16.00 11.80 -4.37
CA LYS A 44 -15.26 12.21 -3.17
C LYS A 44 -15.85 11.50 -1.97
N ILE A 45 -15.24 10.41 -1.57
CA ILE A 45 -15.62 9.71 -0.34
C ILE A 45 -15.17 10.58 0.82
N LEU A 46 -16.13 11.07 1.62
CA LEU A 46 -15.84 11.81 2.85
C LEU A 46 -16.29 10.98 4.05
N ILE A 47 -15.36 10.77 4.99
CA ILE A 47 -15.64 10.13 6.27
C ILE A 47 -15.72 11.23 7.33
N ARG A 48 -16.93 11.58 7.71
CA ARG A 48 -17.21 12.74 8.58
C ARG A 48 -16.53 14.03 8.12
N GLY A 49 -16.62 14.32 6.84
CA GLY A 49 -16.05 15.52 6.24
C GLY A 49 -14.55 15.46 5.95
N LYS A 50 -13.88 14.36 6.29
CA LYS A 50 -12.46 14.17 6.00
C LYS A 50 -12.27 13.34 4.73
N THR A 51 -11.32 13.75 3.90
CA THR A 51 -10.85 12.95 2.77
C THR A 51 -10.14 11.69 3.25
N PRO A 52 -10.03 10.64 2.42
CA PRO A 52 -9.26 9.45 2.78
C PRO A 52 -7.82 9.76 3.23
N ARG A 53 -7.17 10.71 2.58
CA ARG A 53 -5.81 11.13 2.97
C ARG A 53 -5.77 11.78 4.36
N GLU A 54 -6.74 12.61 4.69
CA GLU A 54 -6.85 13.21 6.02
C GLU A 54 -7.12 12.14 7.08
N VAL A 55 -7.91 11.11 6.75
CA VAL A 55 -8.12 9.95 7.62
C VAL A 55 -6.81 9.19 7.86
N LEU A 56 -6.02 8.94 6.83
CA LEU A 56 -4.72 8.29 6.98
C LEU A 56 -3.73 9.12 7.82
N ASN A 57 -3.81 10.44 7.74
CA ASN A 57 -3.02 11.33 8.60
C ASN A 57 -3.37 11.18 10.10
N GLU A 58 -4.63 10.89 10.44
CA GLU A 58 -5.01 10.58 11.83
C GLU A 58 -4.26 9.35 12.37
N PHE A 59 -4.01 8.36 11.52
CA PHE A 59 -3.17 7.20 11.86
C PHE A 59 -1.67 7.49 11.85
N LYS A 60 -1.24 8.70 11.47
CA LYS A 60 0.16 9.08 11.24
C LYS A 60 0.82 8.24 10.14
N PHE A 61 0.05 7.82 9.16
CA PHE A 61 0.54 7.11 8.00
C PHE A 61 1.51 7.99 7.19
N GLN A 62 2.70 7.49 6.91
CA GLN A 62 3.77 8.24 6.23
C GLN A 62 3.94 7.84 4.77
N GLY A 63 3.59 6.60 4.41
CA GLY A 63 3.74 6.09 3.06
C GLY A 63 5.19 6.14 2.59
N PHE A 64 5.43 6.75 1.44
CA PHE A 64 6.78 6.87 0.86
C PHE A 64 7.80 7.58 1.76
N LEU A 65 7.36 8.41 2.69
CA LEU A 65 8.27 9.10 3.62
C LEU A 65 8.88 8.15 4.66
N ALA A 66 8.27 6.98 4.88
CA ALA A 66 8.79 5.94 5.74
C ALA A 66 9.84 5.04 5.06
N LEU A 67 10.00 5.14 3.74
CA LEU A 67 10.93 4.33 2.97
C LEU A 67 12.38 4.67 3.34
N ASN A 68 13.15 3.65 3.70
CA ASN A 68 14.57 3.74 4.01
C ASN A 68 15.39 2.75 3.16
N ASP A 69 16.72 2.79 3.29
CA ASP A 69 17.61 1.96 2.50
C ASP A 69 17.39 0.46 2.74
N GLN A 70 17.03 0.05 3.95
CA GLN A 70 16.76 -1.35 4.29
C GLN A 70 15.48 -1.84 3.59
N HIS A 71 14.41 -1.04 3.62
CA HIS A 71 13.19 -1.34 2.89
C HIS A 71 13.46 -1.44 1.39
N TRP A 72 14.22 -0.47 0.85
CA TRP A 72 14.61 -0.45 -0.56
C TRP A 72 15.34 -1.72 -0.98
N GLN A 73 16.37 -2.13 -0.23
CA GLN A 73 17.14 -3.33 -0.52
C GLN A 73 16.28 -4.58 -0.47
N SER A 74 15.42 -4.71 0.55
CA SER A 74 14.52 -5.84 0.70
C SER A 74 13.51 -5.93 -0.47
N TYR A 75 12.87 -4.81 -0.80
CA TYR A 75 11.89 -4.79 -1.89
C TYR A 75 12.53 -5.06 -3.25
N ASN A 76 13.70 -4.45 -3.50
CA ASN A 76 14.45 -4.67 -4.73
C ASN A 76 14.89 -6.13 -4.88
N TRP A 77 15.37 -6.74 -3.80
CA TRP A 77 15.78 -8.14 -3.82
C TRP A 77 14.62 -9.07 -4.18
N VAL A 78 13.45 -8.90 -3.53
CA VAL A 78 12.26 -9.71 -3.82
C VAL A 78 11.77 -9.46 -5.25
N PHE A 79 11.70 -8.19 -5.66
CA PHE A 79 11.26 -7.83 -6.99
C PHE A 79 12.11 -8.50 -8.07
N SER A 80 13.43 -8.35 -7.99
CA SER A 80 14.39 -8.91 -8.96
C SER A 80 14.38 -10.44 -9.00
N ARG A 81 14.04 -11.08 -7.88
CA ARG A 81 13.94 -12.53 -7.81
C ARG A 81 12.71 -13.09 -8.52
N LEU A 82 11.60 -12.36 -8.47
CA LEU A 82 10.37 -12.74 -9.14
C LEU A 82 10.38 -12.42 -10.63
N ASP A 83 11.05 -11.34 -11.01
CA ASP A 83 11.25 -10.96 -12.41
C ASP A 83 12.28 -11.86 -13.08
N THR A 84 11.84 -13.02 -13.52
CA THR A 84 12.71 -14.07 -14.07
C THR A 84 13.20 -13.76 -15.48
N ASN A 85 12.39 -13.05 -16.27
CA ASN A 85 12.73 -12.65 -17.64
C ASN A 85 13.46 -11.29 -17.71
N LYS A 86 13.55 -10.57 -16.57
CA LYS A 86 14.25 -9.28 -16.41
C LYS A 86 13.68 -8.17 -17.32
N ASP A 87 12.37 -8.16 -17.53
CA ASP A 87 11.70 -7.16 -18.36
C ASP A 87 11.22 -5.92 -17.58
N GLY A 88 11.32 -5.93 -16.25
CA GLY A 88 11.03 -4.76 -15.44
C GLY A 88 9.66 -4.74 -14.79
N ARG A 89 8.96 -5.82 -14.87
CA ARG A 89 7.63 -5.98 -14.34
C ARG A 89 7.39 -7.44 -14.03
N HIS A 90 6.36 -7.73 -13.25
CA HIS A 90 5.95 -9.10 -13.00
C HIS A 90 4.70 -9.43 -13.81
N SER A 91 4.78 -10.46 -14.62
CA SER A 91 3.60 -11.11 -15.20
C SER A 91 2.82 -11.88 -14.12
N LYS A 92 1.59 -12.28 -14.42
CA LYS A 92 0.81 -13.17 -13.54
C LYS A 92 1.54 -14.48 -13.27
N GLU A 93 2.21 -15.02 -14.27
CA GLU A 93 2.99 -16.25 -14.12
C GLU A 93 4.14 -16.07 -13.13
N GLU A 94 4.94 -15.03 -13.29
CA GLU A 94 6.05 -14.74 -12.39
C GLU A 94 5.60 -14.48 -10.95
N TYR A 95 4.55 -13.70 -10.78
CA TYR A 95 4.07 -13.32 -9.45
C TYR A 95 3.28 -14.43 -8.75
N ILE A 96 2.40 -15.11 -9.49
CA ILE A 96 1.45 -16.06 -8.93
C ILE A 96 2.02 -17.47 -8.90
N VAL A 97 2.59 -17.94 -10.02
CA VAL A 97 3.09 -19.31 -10.14
C VAL A 97 4.41 -19.48 -9.41
N ASN A 98 5.35 -18.57 -9.62
CA ASN A 98 6.70 -18.67 -9.07
C ASN A 98 6.83 -18.12 -7.64
N GLY A 99 5.78 -17.51 -7.08
CA GLY A 99 5.79 -17.01 -5.71
C GLY A 99 5.79 -18.15 -4.68
N VAL A 100 6.65 -18.05 -3.66
CA VAL A 100 6.93 -19.17 -2.73
C VAL A 100 6.35 -19.01 -1.32
N HIS A 101 5.94 -17.80 -0.91
CA HIS A 101 5.64 -17.51 0.49
C HIS A 101 4.16 -17.55 0.89
N MET A 102 3.25 -17.70 -0.06
CA MET A 102 1.80 -17.70 0.17
C MET A 102 1.12 -18.71 -0.75
N ASN A 103 -0.11 -19.09 -0.41
CA ASN A 103 -0.91 -19.90 -1.33
C ASN A 103 -1.25 -19.11 -2.60
N GLU A 104 -1.59 -19.82 -3.66
CA GLU A 104 -1.85 -19.22 -4.99
C GLU A 104 -2.98 -18.20 -4.95
N GLN A 105 -4.05 -18.47 -4.20
CA GLN A 105 -5.18 -17.54 -4.10
C GLN A 105 -4.81 -16.22 -3.45
N ALA A 106 -3.98 -16.24 -2.40
CA ALA A 106 -3.46 -15.04 -1.77
C ALA A 106 -2.57 -14.26 -2.74
N ARG A 107 -1.70 -14.94 -3.50
CA ARG A 107 -0.86 -14.30 -4.53
C ARG A 107 -1.70 -13.64 -5.63
N LYS A 108 -2.77 -14.30 -6.09
CA LYS A 108 -3.73 -13.69 -7.04
C LYS A 108 -4.37 -12.42 -6.50
N GLY A 109 -4.79 -12.45 -5.23
CA GLY A 109 -5.36 -11.28 -4.57
C GLY A 109 -4.38 -10.11 -4.48
N ILE A 110 -3.13 -10.39 -4.10
CA ILE A 110 -2.07 -9.38 -3.99
C ILE A 110 -1.69 -8.84 -5.38
N PHE A 111 -1.56 -9.71 -6.39
CA PHE A 111 -1.29 -9.30 -7.77
C PHE A 111 -2.36 -8.31 -8.26
N ASN A 112 -3.63 -8.67 -8.13
CA ASN A 112 -4.73 -7.81 -8.57
C ASN A 112 -4.81 -6.48 -7.78
N ALA A 113 -4.37 -6.46 -6.54
CA ALA A 113 -4.29 -5.24 -5.75
C ALA A 113 -3.08 -4.36 -6.13
N ALA A 114 -2.00 -4.98 -6.57
CA ALA A 114 -0.79 -4.30 -7.00
C ALA A 114 -0.89 -3.76 -8.43
N ASP A 115 -1.46 -4.53 -9.35
CA ASP A 115 -1.77 -4.14 -10.74
C ASP A 115 -2.88 -3.07 -10.73
N TYR A 116 -2.50 -1.85 -10.40
CA TYR A 116 -3.43 -0.76 -10.14
C TYR A 116 -4.01 -0.15 -11.42
N ASP A 117 -3.23 -0.10 -12.48
CA ASP A 117 -3.68 0.36 -13.80
C ASP A 117 -4.36 -0.73 -14.63
N GLN A 118 -4.35 -1.98 -14.13
CA GLN A 118 -4.98 -3.15 -14.75
C GLN A 118 -4.44 -3.49 -16.14
N ASP A 119 -3.16 -3.23 -16.37
CA ASP A 119 -2.50 -3.59 -17.64
C ASP A 119 -2.13 -5.09 -17.73
N GLY A 120 -2.34 -5.83 -16.64
CA GLY A 120 -2.07 -7.27 -16.54
C GLY A 120 -0.65 -7.60 -16.08
N PHE A 121 0.11 -6.60 -15.68
CA PHE A 121 1.44 -6.71 -15.12
C PHE A 121 1.53 -5.93 -13.80
N VAL A 122 2.50 -6.24 -12.98
CA VAL A 122 2.87 -5.40 -11.84
C VAL A 122 4.21 -4.77 -12.16
N SER A 123 4.18 -3.49 -12.49
CA SER A 123 5.39 -2.70 -12.73
C SER A 123 6.23 -2.56 -11.46
N ALA A 124 7.48 -2.18 -11.61
CA ALA A 124 8.34 -1.91 -10.46
C ALA A 124 7.76 -0.85 -9.53
N PHE A 125 7.20 0.20 -10.09
CA PHE A 125 6.57 1.27 -9.30
C PHE A 125 5.37 0.73 -8.50
N GLU A 126 4.46 0.02 -9.12
CA GLU A 126 3.30 -0.58 -8.47
C GLU A 126 3.68 -1.56 -7.39
N TYR A 127 4.70 -2.38 -7.62
CA TYR A 127 5.23 -3.30 -6.62
C TYR A 127 5.75 -2.53 -5.39
N PHE A 128 6.60 -1.52 -5.60
CA PHE A 128 7.16 -0.73 -4.51
C PHE A 128 6.06 0.05 -3.78
N GLU A 129 5.16 0.70 -4.50
CA GLU A 129 4.04 1.42 -3.90
C GLU A 129 3.17 0.50 -3.05
N ASN A 130 2.82 -0.67 -3.57
CA ASN A 130 2.03 -1.66 -2.85
C ASN A 130 2.73 -2.12 -1.57
N ARG A 131 4.03 -2.43 -1.63
CA ARG A 131 4.81 -2.85 -0.45
C ARG A 131 4.90 -1.74 0.60
N ILE A 132 5.18 -0.52 0.20
CA ILE A 132 5.27 0.64 1.10
C ILE A 132 3.94 0.86 1.82
N ILE A 133 2.83 0.85 1.10
CA ILE A 133 1.50 1.07 1.67
C ILE A 133 1.13 -0.08 2.60
N THR A 134 1.27 -1.32 2.15
CA THR A 134 0.76 -2.49 2.89
C THR A 134 1.61 -2.82 4.11
N ASP A 135 2.92 -2.67 4.06
CA ASP A 135 3.78 -2.98 5.20
C ASP A 135 3.53 -2.01 6.37
N GLU A 136 3.40 -0.72 6.10
CA GLU A 136 3.05 0.26 7.15
C GLU A 136 1.62 0.06 7.66
N ALA A 137 0.66 -0.19 6.77
CA ALA A 137 -0.72 -0.46 7.15
C ALA A 137 -0.83 -1.68 8.07
N LYS A 138 -0.08 -2.75 7.80
CA LYS A 138 -0.02 -3.94 8.65
C LYS A 138 0.53 -3.63 10.04
N LEU A 139 1.61 -2.86 10.13
CA LEU A 139 2.17 -2.43 11.41
C LEU A 139 1.14 -1.64 12.24
N ILE A 140 0.36 -0.79 11.58
CA ILE A 140 -0.72 -0.04 12.24
C ILE A 140 -1.82 -0.98 12.72
N PHE A 141 -2.22 -1.96 11.91
CA PHE A 141 -3.20 -2.98 12.28
C PHE A 141 -2.72 -3.80 13.49
N GLU A 142 -1.52 -4.35 13.42
CA GLU A 142 -0.93 -5.19 14.47
C GLU A 142 -0.77 -4.44 15.80
N ALA A 143 -0.53 -3.12 15.74
CA ALA A 143 -0.46 -2.30 16.94
C ALA A 143 -1.83 -2.07 17.61
N MET A 144 -2.94 -2.27 16.88
CA MET A 144 -4.30 -2.19 17.40
C MET A 144 -4.87 -3.55 17.80
N ASP A 145 -4.42 -4.63 17.16
CA ASP A 145 -4.77 -6.01 17.49
C ASP A 145 -4.08 -6.44 18.79
N GLN A 146 -4.76 -6.22 19.92
CA GLN A 146 -4.19 -6.39 21.26
C GLN A 146 -3.98 -7.86 21.61
N ASN A 147 -4.87 -8.74 21.18
CA ASN A 147 -4.81 -10.17 21.47
C ASN A 147 -3.98 -10.95 20.43
N LYS A 148 -3.55 -10.28 19.34
CA LYS A 148 -2.71 -10.83 18.27
C LYS A 148 -3.32 -12.06 17.57
N ASN A 149 -4.63 -12.06 17.43
CA ASN A 149 -5.34 -13.15 16.75
C ASN A 149 -5.48 -12.94 15.23
N GLY A 150 -5.00 -11.80 14.69
CA GLY A 150 -5.08 -11.44 13.28
C GLY A 150 -6.43 -10.89 12.85
N GLN A 151 -7.33 -10.66 13.81
CA GLN A 151 -8.61 -10.00 13.63
C GLN A 151 -8.64 -8.75 14.50
N LEU A 152 -9.16 -7.66 13.98
CA LEU A 152 -9.29 -6.41 14.71
C LEU A 152 -10.77 -6.14 14.96
N THR A 153 -11.22 -6.40 16.17
CA THR A 153 -12.59 -6.13 16.58
C THR A 153 -12.83 -4.62 16.70
N ARG A 154 -14.09 -4.22 16.55
CA ARG A 154 -14.49 -2.83 16.80
C ARG A 154 -14.03 -2.34 18.18
N SER A 155 -14.11 -3.19 19.20
CA SER A 155 -13.68 -2.86 20.56
C SER A 155 -12.18 -2.59 20.66
N GLU A 156 -11.34 -3.39 20.02
CA GLU A 156 -9.87 -3.19 19.98
C GLU A 156 -9.53 -1.92 19.21
N PHE A 157 -10.17 -1.70 18.06
CA PHE A 157 -9.98 -0.49 17.28
C PHE A 157 -10.26 0.77 18.10
N MET A 158 -11.41 0.83 18.77
CA MET A 158 -11.80 1.97 19.61
C MET A 158 -10.88 2.13 20.83
N ARG A 159 -10.49 1.05 21.48
CA ARG A 159 -9.58 1.07 22.64
C ARG A 159 -8.14 1.45 22.28
N SER A 160 -7.73 1.28 21.04
CA SER A 160 -6.38 1.64 20.58
C SER A 160 -6.08 3.14 20.74
N LYS A 161 -7.13 3.97 20.80
CA LYS A 161 -7.06 5.45 20.89
C LYS A 161 -6.18 6.09 19.81
N ARG A 162 -5.95 5.37 18.71
CA ARG A 162 -5.23 5.90 17.56
C ARG A 162 -5.92 7.12 16.98
N ILE A 163 -7.24 7.06 16.91
CA ILE A 163 -8.11 8.18 16.54
C ILE A 163 -8.73 8.74 17.81
N LYS A 164 -8.45 9.99 18.11
CA LYS A 164 -8.91 10.64 19.36
C LYS A 164 -10.40 10.95 19.36
N ASP A 165 -10.92 11.36 18.22
CA ASP A 165 -12.36 11.59 18.05
C ASP A 165 -13.06 10.24 17.88
N LEU A 166 -13.83 9.85 18.90
CA LEU A 166 -14.53 8.57 18.92
C LEU A 166 -15.60 8.44 17.83
N LYS A 167 -16.26 9.55 17.45
CA LYS A 167 -17.24 9.52 16.36
C LYS A 167 -16.56 9.34 15.00
N LEU A 168 -15.39 9.93 14.83
CA LEU A 168 -14.57 9.72 13.65
C LEU A 168 -14.01 8.28 13.62
N ALA A 169 -13.50 7.79 14.75
CA ALA A 169 -13.02 6.41 14.87
C ALA A 169 -14.08 5.38 14.48
N GLU A 170 -15.31 5.57 14.96
CA GLU A 170 -16.45 4.73 14.61
C GLU A 170 -16.75 4.76 13.10
N ALA A 171 -16.80 5.94 12.50
CA ALA A 171 -17.07 6.09 11.08
C ALA A 171 -15.95 5.50 10.21
N ILE A 172 -14.69 5.59 10.66
CA ILE A 172 -13.54 4.96 10.00
C ILE A 172 -13.66 3.44 10.08
N PHE A 173 -13.97 2.88 11.26
CA PHE A 173 -14.15 1.45 11.41
C PHE A 173 -15.24 0.92 10.48
N GLN A 174 -16.39 1.57 10.42
CA GLN A 174 -17.48 1.21 9.51
C GLN A 174 -17.09 1.28 8.03
N ALA A 175 -16.25 2.24 7.67
CA ALA A 175 -15.76 2.36 6.29
C ALA A 175 -14.74 1.27 5.92
N LEU A 176 -14.02 0.74 6.91
CA LEU A 176 -13.07 -0.38 6.74
C LEU A 176 -13.80 -1.74 6.75
N ASP A 177 -14.83 -1.89 7.60
CA ASP A 177 -15.65 -3.10 7.74
C ASP A 177 -16.68 -3.16 6.59
N THR A 178 -16.22 -3.59 5.42
CA THR A 178 -17.02 -3.59 4.18
C THR A 178 -18.09 -4.67 4.15
N ASN A 179 -17.91 -5.73 4.94
CA ASN A 179 -18.88 -6.82 5.05
C ASN A 179 -19.81 -6.68 6.26
N ASN A 180 -19.61 -5.65 7.09
CA ASN A 180 -20.42 -5.30 8.26
C ASN A 180 -20.51 -6.44 9.30
N ASN A 181 -19.45 -7.21 9.48
CA ASN A 181 -19.43 -8.29 10.47
C ASN A 181 -18.91 -7.86 11.86
N GLY A 182 -18.45 -6.61 12.01
CA GLY A 182 -17.95 -6.05 13.26
C GLY A 182 -16.48 -6.38 13.54
N GLU A 183 -15.79 -6.99 12.62
CA GLU A 183 -14.38 -7.39 12.72
C GLU A 183 -13.66 -7.09 11.40
N LEU A 184 -12.39 -6.69 11.50
CA LEU A 184 -11.52 -6.49 10.34
C LEU A 184 -10.48 -7.60 10.27
N ILE A 185 -10.36 -8.20 9.11
CA ILE A 185 -9.20 -9.05 8.77
C ILE A 185 -8.24 -8.25 7.89
N ILE A 186 -6.96 -8.64 7.91
CA ILE A 186 -5.92 -7.94 7.16
C ILE A 186 -6.28 -7.73 5.68
N PRO A 187 -6.77 -8.73 4.91
CA PRO A 187 -7.10 -8.51 3.49
C PRO A 187 -8.20 -7.46 3.26
N GLU A 188 -9.22 -7.43 4.10
CA GLU A 188 -10.31 -6.44 4.01
C GLU A 188 -9.80 -5.04 4.34
N TYR A 189 -9.10 -4.90 5.46
CA TYR A 189 -8.48 -3.66 5.90
C TYR A 189 -7.51 -3.10 4.84
N LEU A 190 -6.61 -3.91 4.29
CA LEU A 190 -5.64 -3.46 3.28
C LEU A 190 -6.30 -3.05 1.97
N ARG A 191 -7.41 -3.68 1.59
CA ARG A 191 -8.13 -3.32 0.36
C ARG A 191 -8.64 -1.88 0.41
N VAL A 192 -9.24 -1.49 1.52
CA VAL A 192 -9.74 -0.12 1.71
C VAL A 192 -8.59 0.86 1.92
N TRP A 193 -7.63 0.49 2.77
CA TRP A 193 -6.45 1.31 3.04
C TRP A 193 -5.66 1.66 1.78
N GLY A 194 -5.43 0.68 0.91
CA GLY A 194 -4.74 0.89 -0.36
C GLY A 194 -5.46 1.90 -1.27
N LYS A 195 -6.79 1.83 -1.34
CA LYS A 195 -7.59 2.83 -2.09
C LYS A 195 -7.42 4.23 -1.50
N TRP A 196 -7.46 4.36 -0.17
CA TRP A 196 -7.28 5.65 0.50
C TRP A 196 -5.88 6.22 0.30
N ALA A 197 -4.86 5.38 0.41
CA ALA A 197 -3.47 5.81 0.23
C ALA A 197 -3.15 6.27 -1.20
N ARG A 198 -3.87 5.74 -2.20
CA ARG A 198 -3.73 6.13 -3.61
C ARG A 198 -4.67 7.26 -4.02
N SER A 199 -5.67 7.62 -3.21
CA SER A 199 -6.57 8.75 -3.48
C SER A 199 -5.82 10.09 -3.44
N LYS A 200 -6.23 11.02 -4.30
CA LYS A 200 -5.70 12.40 -4.33
C LYS A 200 -6.39 13.29 -3.31
#